data_5ba01349320c702881daf47273ce5088
#
_entry.id   5ba01349320c702881daf47273ce5088
#
_cell.length_a   1.000
_cell.length_b   1.000
_cell.length_c   1.000
_cell.angle_alpha   90.00
_cell.angle_beta   90.00
_cell.angle_gamma   90.00
#
_symmetry.space_group_name_H-M   'P 1'
#
loop_
_entity.id
_entity.type
_entity.pdbx_description
1 polymer ?
#
loop_
_entity_poly.entity_id
_entity_poly.type
_entity_poly.pdbx_seq_one_letter_code
_entity_poly.pdbx_strand_id
1 'polypeptide(L)'
;MKFLGNVIATVIGIFVFIMLFFFGVILIGTIFGSDDSVTVKADSVIELDLKNIQNDYAGKYKDPLVTIFSDKKEIGLTDVINAIEAAKTDDNIKGISILNDESSFGLAQYKDLRNALESFKKSGKNLCYKIQVN
;
A
#
# COMPACT_ATOMS: atom_id res chain seq x y z
N MET A 1 -31.19 37.53 -36.56
CA MET A 1 -30.29 36.40 -36.73
C MET A 1 -29.08 36.37 -35.78
N LYS A 2 -28.71 37.49 -35.11
CA LYS A 2 -27.55 37.51 -34.18
C LYS A 2 -27.80 36.74 -32.87
N PHE A 3 -29.07 36.69 -32.41
CA PHE A 3 -29.45 35.98 -31.18
C PHE A 3 -29.23 34.45 -31.27
N LEU A 4 -29.61 33.83 -32.37
CA LEU A 4 -29.46 32.40 -32.58
C LEU A 4 -27.99 31.97 -32.67
N GLY A 5 -27.13 32.81 -33.30
CA GLY A 5 -25.71 32.59 -33.35
C GLY A 5 -25.03 32.61 -31.95
N ASN A 6 -25.46 33.55 -31.09
CA ASN A 6 -24.92 33.64 -29.72
C ASN A 6 -25.34 32.42 -28.88
N VAL A 7 -26.60 31.96 -29.02
CA VAL A 7 -27.05 30.76 -28.30
C VAL A 7 -26.26 29.52 -28.74
N ILE A 8 -26.06 29.32 -30.04
CA ILE A 8 -25.28 28.20 -30.56
C ILE A 8 -23.83 28.28 -30.08
N ALA A 9 -23.20 29.46 -30.12
CA ALA A 9 -21.84 29.64 -29.65
C ALA A 9 -21.69 29.32 -28.15
N THR A 10 -22.66 29.68 -27.31
CA THR A 10 -22.67 29.38 -25.89
C THR A 10 -22.80 27.88 -25.63
N VAL A 11 -23.67 27.18 -26.34
CA VAL A 11 -23.83 25.73 -26.21
C VAL A 11 -22.55 24.99 -26.60
N ILE A 12 -21.94 25.40 -27.72
CA ILE A 12 -20.66 24.80 -28.15
C ILE A 12 -19.56 25.08 -27.11
N GLY A 13 -19.50 26.31 -26.57
CA GLY A 13 -18.52 26.69 -25.55
C GLY A 13 -18.65 25.84 -24.26
N ILE A 14 -19.86 25.60 -23.79
CA ILE A 14 -20.14 24.75 -22.64
C ILE A 14 -19.73 23.31 -22.93
N PHE A 15 -20.02 22.79 -24.09
CA PHE A 15 -19.65 21.42 -24.47
C PHE A 15 -18.13 21.24 -24.52
N VAL A 16 -17.41 22.17 -25.14
CA VAL A 16 -15.95 22.16 -25.19
C VAL A 16 -15.35 22.27 -23.78
N PHE A 17 -15.90 23.13 -22.93
CA PHE A 17 -15.45 23.27 -21.54
C PHE A 17 -15.60 21.97 -20.76
N ILE A 18 -16.76 21.31 -20.86
CA ILE A 18 -17.02 20.04 -20.19
C ILE A 18 -16.03 18.97 -20.70
N MET A 19 -15.78 18.87 -21.99
CA MET A 19 -14.83 17.94 -22.57
C MET A 19 -13.41 18.16 -22.06
N LEU A 20 -12.94 19.42 -22.02
CA LEU A 20 -11.64 19.77 -21.50
C LEU A 20 -11.52 19.50 -19.99
N PHE A 21 -12.59 19.73 -19.23
CA PHE A 21 -12.64 19.46 -17.80
C PHE A 21 -12.48 17.97 -17.52
N PHE A 22 -13.24 17.11 -18.20
CA PHE A 22 -13.08 15.64 -18.05
C PHE A 22 -11.70 15.16 -18.49
N PHE A 23 -11.17 15.70 -19.57
CA PHE A 23 -9.82 15.38 -20.02
C PHE A 23 -8.76 15.80 -19.00
N GLY A 24 -8.92 16.96 -18.38
CA GLY A 24 -8.05 17.41 -17.29
C GLY A 24 -8.12 16.51 -16.05
N VAL A 25 -9.32 16.09 -15.65
CA VAL A 25 -9.50 15.16 -14.51
C VAL A 25 -8.86 13.81 -14.79
N ILE A 26 -8.97 13.28 -16.00
CA ILE A 26 -8.32 12.02 -16.39
C ILE A 26 -6.81 12.17 -16.35
N LEU A 27 -6.24 13.25 -16.88
CA LEU A 27 -4.79 13.50 -16.84
C LEU A 27 -4.28 13.63 -15.41
N ILE A 28 -4.99 14.36 -14.55
CA ILE A 28 -4.62 14.47 -13.13
C ILE A 28 -4.73 13.11 -12.46
N GLY A 29 -5.78 12.33 -12.73
CA GLY A 29 -5.96 10.99 -12.19
C GLY A 29 -4.83 10.01 -12.58
N THR A 30 -4.29 10.12 -13.80
CA THR A 30 -3.15 9.30 -14.25
C THR A 30 -1.81 9.72 -13.64
N ILE A 31 -1.65 11.02 -13.32
CA ILE A 31 -0.42 11.55 -12.71
C ILE A 31 -0.40 11.29 -11.19
N PHE A 32 -1.53 11.47 -10.51
CA PHE A 32 -1.65 11.29 -9.06
C PHE A 32 -2.13 9.91 -8.63
N GLY A 33 -2.71 9.13 -9.53
CA GLY A 33 -3.07 7.72 -9.33
C GLY A 33 -1.89 6.81 -9.57
N SER A 34 -0.70 7.15 -9.05
CA SER A 34 0.41 6.20 -8.97
C SER A 34 0.00 5.12 -7.98
N ASP A 35 -0.54 4.02 -8.48
CA ASP A 35 -0.36 2.77 -7.77
C ASP A 35 1.16 2.59 -7.65
N ASP A 36 1.67 2.73 -6.43
CA ASP A 36 3.02 2.29 -6.06
C ASP A 36 3.07 0.76 -6.19
N SER A 37 2.92 0.26 -7.41
CA SER A 37 3.15 -1.14 -7.72
C SER A 37 4.67 -1.35 -7.63
N VAL A 38 5.11 -1.73 -6.44
CA VAL A 38 6.47 -2.16 -6.20
C VAL A 38 6.71 -3.40 -7.04
N THR A 39 7.51 -3.26 -8.09
CA THR A 39 7.91 -4.43 -8.91
C THR A 39 8.85 -5.29 -8.08
N VAL A 40 8.34 -6.41 -7.59
CA VAL A 40 9.12 -7.40 -6.84
C VAL A 40 10.06 -8.12 -7.81
N LYS A 41 11.38 -8.03 -7.55
CA LYS A 41 12.37 -8.76 -8.35
C LYS A 41 12.27 -10.26 -8.07
N ALA A 42 12.64 -11.08 -9.07
CA ALA A 42 12.75 -12.52 -8.87
C ALA A 42 13.75 -12.84 -7.73
N ASP A 43 13.45 -13.89 -6.97
CA ASP A 43 14.23 -14.38 -5.83
C ASP A 43 14.35 -13.38 -4.66
N SER A 44 13.35 -12.52 -4.49
CA SER A 44 13.31 -11.57 -3.38
C SER A 44 12.99 -12.25 -2.05
N VAL A 45 13.53 -11.66 -0.96
CA VAL A 45 13.21 -12.02 0.42
C VAL A 45 12.58 -10.80 1.10
N ILE A 46 11.43 -10.99 1.72
CA ILE A 46 10.77 -9.94 2.50
C ILE A 46 11.51 -9.81 3.83
N GLU A 47 12.01 -8.63 4.14
CA GLU A 47 12.53 -8.32 5.47
C GLU A 47 11.42 -7.72 6.32
N LEU A 48 11.08 -8.40 7.40
CA LEU A 48 10.03 -8.00 8.32
C LEU A 48 10.66 -7.46 9.61
N ASP A 49 10.61 -6.13 9.76
CA ASP A 49 11.05 -5.44 10.97
C ASP A 49 9.85 -5.24 11.90
N LEU A 50 9.84 -5.99 13.02
CA LEU A 50 8.73 -5.98 13.97
C LEU A 50 8.63 -4.67 14.76
N LYS A 51 9.70 -3.90 14.87
CA LYS A 51 9.73 -2.62 15.58
C LYS A 51 8.88 -1.56 14.90
N ASN A 52 8.77 -1.62 13.58
CA ASN A 52 8.03 -0.64 12.79
C ASN A 52 6.52 -0.93 12.68
N ILE A 53 6.05 -2.03 13.29
CA ILE A 53 4.65 -2.42 13.30
C ILE A 53 4.06 -2.00 14.64
N GLN A 54 3.27 -0.94 14.66
CA GLN A 54 2.81 -0.34 15.92
C GLN A 54 1.37 -0.68 16.31
N ASN A 55 0.49 -0.89 15.34
CA ASN A 55 -0.96 -1.04 15.58
C ASN A 55 -1.55 -2.10 14.65
N ASP A 56 -2.78 -2.54 14.96
CA ASP A 56 -3.52 -3.49 14.10
C ASP A 56 -3.77 -2.94 12.70
N TYR A 57 -3.98 -1.61 12.59
CA TYR A 57 -4.24 -0.93 11.32
C TYR A 57 -3.33 0.28 11.15
N ALA A 58 -2.61 0.35 10.04
CA ALA A 58 -1.91 1.56 9.66
C ALA A 58 -2.89 2.58 9.09
N GLY A 59 -3.08 3.68 9.83
CA GLY A 59 -3.39 4.96 9.23
C GLY A 59 -4.75 5.24 8.62
N LYS A 60 -5.81 4.43 8.81
CA LYS A 60 -7.17 4.82 8.37
C LYS A 60 -7.77 6.02 9.13
N TYR A 61 -7.15 6.43 10.21
CA TYR A 61 -7.61 7.54 11.08
C TYR A 61 -6.57 8.64 11.26
N LYS A 62 -5.56 8.73 10.39
CA LYS A 62 -4.61 9.84 10.44
C LYS A 62 -5.24 11.08 9.82
N ASP A 63 -5.15 12.17 10.58
CA ASP A 63 -5.35 13.52 10.08
C ASP A 63 -4.56 13.68 8.76
N PRO A 64 -5.23 14.07 7.64
CA PRO A 64 -4.56 14.24 6.35
C PRO A 64 -3.32 15.12 6.43
N LEU A 65 -3.29 16.09 7.36
CA LEU A 65 -2.15 16.96 7.60
C LEU A 65 -0.94 16.21 8.19
N VAL A 66 -1.18 15.25 9.10
CA VAL A 66 -0.11 14.44 9.69
C VAL A 66 0.53 13.53 8.65
N THR A 67 -0.27 13.01 7.71
CA THR A 67 0.23 12.14 6.63
C THR A 67 1.14 12.90 5.66
N ILE A 68 0.91 14.20 5.43
CA ILE A 68 1.73 15.04 4.56
C ILE A 68 3.09 15.37 5.19
N PHE A 69 3.14 15.47 6.53
CA PHE A 69 4.35 15.88 7.26
C PHE A 69 5.13 14.74 7.91
N SER A 70 4.63 13.49 7.90
CA SER A 70 5.33 12.35 8.48
C SER A 70 5.96 11.46 7.40
N ASP A 71 7.29 11.48 7.34
CA ASP A 71 8.09 10.59 6.48
C ASP A 71 8.05 9.10 6.92
N LYS A 72 7.39 8.78 8.02
CA LYS A 72 7.31 7.41 8.54
C LYS A 72 6.02 6.75 8.07
N LYS A 73 6.15 5.87 7.13
CA LYS A 73 5.08 4.93 6.72
C LYS A 73 4.90 3.91 7.85
N GLU A 74 3.98 4.19 8.79
CA GLU A 74 3.60 3.20 9.80
C GLU A 74 2.85 2.06 9.11
N ILE A 75 3.28 0.84 9.38
CA ILE A 75 2.71 -0.39 8.81
C ILE A 75 1.84 -1.02 9.88
N GLY A 76 0.60 -1.38 9.56
CA GLY A 76 -0.29 -2.10 10.46
C GLY A 76 -0.05 -3.60 10.43
N LEU A 77 -0.34 -4.29 11.53
CA LEU A 77 -0.23 -5.75 11.60
C LEU A 77 -1.12 -6.44 10.54
N THR A 78 -2.32 -5.92 10.31
CA THR A 78 -3.22 -6.45 9.27
C THR A 78 -2.61 -6.35 7.87
N ASP A 79 -1.91 -5.25 7.56
CA ASP A 79 -1.26 -5.08 6.27
C ASP A 79 -0.10 -6.07 6.12
N VAL A 80 0.65 -6.31 7.20
CA VAL A 80 1.72 -7.32 7.25
C VAL A 80 1.16 -8.72 7.02
N ILE A 81 0.07 -9.10 7.70
CA ILE A 81 -0.57 -10.41 7.53
C ILE A 81 -1.04 -10.59 6.08
N ASN A 82 -1.69 -9.57 5.51
CA ASN A 82 -2.13 -9.62 4.11
C ASN A 82 -0.95 -9.74 3.13
N ALA A 83 0.16 -9.05 3.40
CA ALA A 83 1.37 -9.15 2.60
C ALA A 83 2.01 -10.56 2.69
N ILE A 84 2.02 -11.18 3.89
CA ILE A 84 2.48 -12.56 4.09
C ILE A 84 1.60 -13.55 3.31
N GLU A 85 0.27 -13.36 3.33
CA GLU A 85 -0.66 -14.20 2.59
C GLU A 85 -0.44 -14.07 1.06
N ALA A 86 -0.28 -12.85 0.55
CA ALA A 86 0.02 -12.60 -0.86
C ALA A 86 1.37 -13.23 -1.26
N ALA A 87 2.38 -13.12 -0.40
CA ALA A 87 3.72 -13.67 -0.63
C ALA A 87 3.74 -15.20 -0.76
N LYS A 88 2.74 -15.93 -0.26
CA LYS A 88 2.64 -17.39 -0.40
C LYS A 88 2.51 -17.82 -1.86
N THR A 89 1.81 -17.04 -2.65
CA THR A 89 1.49 -17.36 -4.05
C THR A 89 2.36 -16.62 -5.06
N ASP A 90 3.17 -15.64 -4.62
CA ASP A 90 4.05 -14.88 -5.50
C ASP A 90 5.37 -15.65 -5.75
N ASP A 91 5.59 -16.10 -6.97
CA ASP A 91 6.78 -16.87 -7.37
C ASP A 91 8.09 -16.07 -7.25
N ASN A 92 8.03 -14.75 -7.22
CA ASN A 92 9.20 -13.89 -7.05
C ASN A 92 9.71 -13.86 -5.61
N ILE A 93 8.89 -14.27 -4.63
CA ILE A 93 9.26 -14.26 -3.23
C ILE A 93 9.71 -15.66 -2.80
N LYS A 94 10.95 -15.77 -2.34
CA LYS A 94 11.56 -17.03 -1.88
C LYS A 94 11.49 -17.23 -0.38
N GLY A 95 11.30 -16.17 0.38
CA GLY A 95 11.26 -16.30 1.84
C GLY A 95 10.95 -15.00 2.55
N ILE A 96 10.86 -15.13 3.88
CA ILE A 96 10.70 -14.01 4.81
C ILE A 96 11.85 -14.07 5.81
N SER A 97 12.52 -12.93 6.05
CA SER A 97 13.52 -12.73 7.09
C SER A 97 12.92 -11.85 8.19
N ILE A 98 12.85 -12.36 9.40
CA ILE A 98 12.31 -11.63 10.55
C ILE A 98 13.47 -11.06 11.34
N LEU A 99 13.43 -9.74 11.54
CA LEU A 99 14.31 -9.05 12.49
C LEU A 99 13.66 -9.14 13.87
N ASN A 100 14.34 -9.80 14.79
CA ASN A 100 13.85 -9.93 16.17
C ASN A 100 14.29 -8.70 16.98
N ASP A 101 13.56 -7.61 16.76
CA ASP A 101 13.69 -6.39 17.54
C ASP A 101 12.57 -6.31 18.60
N GLU A 102 12.73 -5.40 19.56
CA GLU A 102 11.72 -5.16 20.59
C GLU A 102 10.39 -4.77 19.93
N SER A 103 9.43 -5.68 19.95
CA SER A 103 8.08 -5.44 19.45
C SER A 103 7.13 -5.16 20.61
N SER A 104 6.23 -4.20 20.43
CA SER A 104 5.20 -3.83 21.41
C SER A 104 3.89 -4.61 21.26
N PHE A 105 3.93 -5.81 20.66
CA PHE A 105 2.72 -6.59 20.40
C PHE A 105 2.08 -7.17 21.65
N GLY A 106 0.74 -7.18 21.66
CA GLY A 106 -0.04 -7.98 22.60
C GLY A 106 -0.04 -9.47 22.23
N LEU A 107 -0.41 -10.33 23.18
CA LEU A 107 -0.45 -11.79 22.97
C LEU A 107 -1.33 -12.23 21.78
N ALA A 108 -2.44 -11.54 21.54
CA ALA A 108 -3.32 -11.82 20.40
C ALA A 108 -2.63 -11.53 19.08
N GLN A 109 -1.96 -10.39 18.97
CA GLN A 109 -1.21 -9.97 17.79
C GLN A 109 -0.06 -10.92 17.46
N TYR A 110 0.69 -11.39 18.49
CA TYR A 110 1.71 -12.42 18.31
C TYR A 110 1.13 -13.72 17.77
N LYS A 111 -0.04 -14.13 18.26
CA LYS A 111 -0.72 -15.35 17.78
C LYS A 111 -1.11 -15.23 16.31
N ASP A 112 -1.65 -14.10 15.91
CA ASP A 112 -2.09 -13.87 14.53
C ASP A 112 -0.90 -13.82 13.57
N LEU A 113 0.16 -13.10 13.93
CA LEU A 113 1.40 -13.07 13.16
C LEU A 113 2.03 -14.46 13.04
N ARG A 114 2.09 -15.21 14.16
CA ARG A 114 2.62 -16.59 14.16
C ARG A 114 1.82 -17.50 13.23
N ASN A 115 0.50 -17.45 13.28
CA ASN A 115 -0.37 -18.24 12.41
C ASN A 115 -0.13 -17.93 10.93
N ALA A 116 0.03 -16.65 10.58
CA ALA A 116 0.34 -16.23 9.21
C ALA A 116 1.71 -16.77 8.76
N LEU A 117 2.74 -16.68 9.60
CA LEU A 117 4.08 -17.19 9.31
C LEU A 117 4.12 -18.73 9.22
N GLU A 118 3.38 -19.45 10.07
CA GLU A 118 3.24 -20.90 9.97
C GLU A 118 2.55 -21.31 8.67
N SER A 119 1.51 -20.56 8.26
CA SER A 119 0.83 -20.75 6.98
C SER A 119 1.79 -20.51 5.80
N PHE A 120 2.60 -19.45 5.86
CA PHE A 120 3.64 -19.18 4.87
C PHE A 120 4.67 -20.31 4.77
N LYS A 121 5.15 -20.82 5.91
CA LYS A 121 6.10 -21.94 5.94
C LYS A 121 5.52 -23.21 5.29
N LYS A 122 4.21 -23.46 5.46
CA LYS A 122 3.53 -24.60 4.83
C LYS A 122 3.47 -24.50 3.30
N SER A 123 3.62 -23.31 2.72
CA SER A 123 3.71 -23.13 1.26
C SER A 123 5.05 -23.59 0.66
N GLY A 124 5.99 -24.07 1.47
CA GLY A 124 7.29 -24.58 1.03
C GLY A 124 8.37 -23.50 0.89
N LYS A 125 8.09 -22.25 1.28
CA LYS A 125 9.04 -21.13 1.21
C LYS A 125 9.86 -21.00 2.49
N ASN A 126 11.01 -20.35 2.39
CA ASN A 126 11.96 -20.21 3.48
C ASN A 126 11.55 -19.16 4.51
N LEU A 127 11.71 -19.49 5.79
CA LEU A 127 11.54 -18.56 6.90
C LEU A 127 12.83 -18.50 7.70
N CYS A 128 13.45 -17.33 7.75
CA CYS A 128 14.70 -17.08 8.46
C CYS A 128 14.45 -16.12 9.62
N TYR A 129 15.07 -16.38 10.77
CA TYR A 129 15.10 -15.48 11.92
C TYR A 129 16.50 -14.90 12.04
N LYS A 130 16.62 -13.58 11.99
CA LYS A 130 17.89 -12.88 12.24
C LYS A 130 17.84 -12.30 13.65
N ILE A 131 18.61 -12.89 14.55
CA ILE A 131 18.79 -12.35 15.90
C ILE A 131 19.90 -11.30 15.81
N GLN A 132 19.58 -10.03 16.04
CA GLN A 132 20.59 -9.02 16.25
C GLN A 132 21.08 -9.13 17.69
N VAL A 133 22.27 -9.67 17.87
CA VAL A 133 22.99 -9.65 19.16
C VAL A 133 23.70 -8.30 19.23
N ASN A 134 23.24 -7.41 20.10
CA ASN A 134 23.93 -6.18 20.47
C ASN A 134 25.15 -6.48 21.33
#